data_3f7f69d657db87b464d40c23f1e329ac
#
_entry.id   3f7f69d657db87b464d40c23f1e329ac
#
_cell.length_a   1.000
_cell.length_b   1.000
_cell.length_c   1.000
_cell.angle_alpha   90.00
_cell.angle_beta   90.00
_cell.angle_gamma   90.00
#
_symmetry.space_group_name_H-M   'P 1'
#
loop_
_entity.id
_entity.type
_entity.pdbx_description
1 polymer ?
#
loop_
_entity_poly.entity_id
_entity_poly.type
_entity_poly.pdbx_seq_one_letter_code
_entity_poly.pdbx_strand_id
1 'polypeptide(L)'
;MKWLLLAAAALSCAGAQPGPDVMANMQAISQALGVSCEYCHAAPRGSGLPEPKKEIARAMMAMTRQINASIQAATSKASPEVTNVQCITCHRGTAIPHQLPEILTATIREKGVAAAVSQYRDLRKQYYGRQTYDFGEGTLLSLAQVLTASKPDDAIALLELNVEFNPQSARSYGALGYAYTRKYDDATAMKYLEKALEIEPENGIIRGQLEQLKSFQRKK
;
A
#
# COMPACT_ATOMS: atom_id res chain seq x y z
N MET A 1 -67.26 12.67 -44.34
CA MET A 1 -66.03 11.94 -44.18
C MET A 1 -65.21 12.61 -43.12
N LYS A 2 -65.17 12.05 -41.84
CA LYS A 2 -64.40 12.56 -40.68
C LYS A 2 -63.11 11.77 -40.57
N TRP A 3 -61.99 12.41 -40.72
CA TRP A 3 -60.70 11.84 -40.52
C TRP A 3 -60.34 11.93 -38.97
N LEU A 4 -60.26 10.81 -38.33
CA LEU A 4 -59.75 10.67 -36.96
C LEU A 4 -58.22 10.57 -37.04
N LEU A 5 -57.53 11.62 -36.57
CA LEU A 5 -56.09 11.59 -36.33
C LEU A 5 -55.83 10.90 -34.98
N LEU A 6 -55.29 9.69 -35.04
CA LEU A 6 -54.74 9.00 -33.87
C LEU A 6 -53.34 9.59 -33.58
N ALA A 7 -53.26 10.40 -32.52
CA ALA A 7 -51.98 10.84 -31.97
C ALA A 7 -51.38 9.70 -31.14
N ALA A 8 -50.33 9.08 -31.65
CA ALA A 8 -49.53 8.13 -30.90
C ALA A 8 -48.69 8.92 -29.87
N ALA A 9 -49.03 8.82 -28.60
CA ALA A 9 -48.23 9.31 -27.49
C ALA A 9 -47.01 8.41 -27.34
N ALA A 10 -45.85 8.86 -27.82
CA ALA A 10 -44.56 8.24 -27.51
C ALA A 10 -44.24 8.49 -26.04
N LEU A 11 -44.44 7.48 -25.19
CA LEU A 11 -43.89 7.49 -23.83
C LEU A 11 -42.36 7.44 -23.91
N SER A 12 -41.74 8.61 -23.88
CA SER A 12 -40.30 8.73 -23.66
C SER A 12 -40.01 8.32 -22.21
N CYS A 13 -39.52 7.09 -22.02
CA CYS A 13 -38.84 6.72 -20.76
C CYS A 13 -37.52 7.50 -20.70
N ALA A 14 -37.60 8.79 -20.41
CA ALA A 14 -36.43 9.56 -20.00
C ALA A 14 -36.04 9.08 -18.60
N GLY A 15 -35.15 8.09 -18.55
CA GLY A 15 -34.49 7.72 -17.27
C GLY A 15 -33.85 8.97 -16.70
N ALA A 16 -34.32 9.41 -15.53
CA ALA A 16 -33.78 10.58 -14.86
C ALA A 16 -32.25 10.45 -14.77
N GLN A 17 -31.54 11.43 -15.31
CA GLN A 17 -30.10 11.50 -15.15
C GLN A 17 -29.81 11.79 -13.67
N PRO A 18 -28.80 11.12 -13.06
CA PRO A 18 -28.42 11.41 -11.70
C PRO A 18 -28.02 12.88 -11.56
N GLY A 19 -28.46 13.54 -10.48
CA GLY A 19 -28.11 14.92 -10.20
C GLY A 19 -26.58 15.12 -10.09
N PRO A 20 -26.09 16.36 -10.22
CA PRO A 20 -24.67 16.68 -10.22
C PRO A 20 -23.95 16.18 -8.96
N ASP A 21 -24.57 16.20 -7.80
CA ASP A 21 -23.98 15.72 -6.54
C ASP A 21 -23.77 14.20 -6.55
N VAL A 22 -24.64 13.44 -7.18
CA VAL A 22 -24.49 11.98 -7.30
C VAL A 22 -23.31 11.65 -8.21
N MET A 23 -23.16 12.37 -9.32
CA MET A 23 -22.03 12.16 -10.24
C MET A 23 -20.70 12.52 -9.60
N ALA A 24 -20.63 13.65 -8.88
CA ALA A 24 -19.43 14.05 -8.14
C ALA A 24 -19.04 13.01 -7.08
N ASN A 25 -20.01 12.47 -6.34
CA ASN A 25 -19.78 11.42 -5.37
C ASN A 25 -19.27 10.12 -6.02
N MET A 26 -19.85 9.71 -7.16
CA MET A 26 -19.39 8.52 -7.89
C MET A 26 -17.97 8.70 -8.43
N GLN A 27 -17.62 9.89 -8.93
CA GLN A 27 -16.25 10.21 -9.36
C GLN A 27 -15.27 10.17 -8.18
N ALA A 28 -15.61 10.75 -7.04
CA ALA A 28 -14.78 10.71 -5.84
C ALA A 28 -14.54 9.28 -5.35
N ILE A 29 -15.57 8.43 -5.37
CA ILE A 29 -15.44 6.99 -5.03
C ILE A 29 -14.53 6.28 -6.04
N SER A 30 -14.75 6.48 -7.35
CA SER A 30 -13.94 5.89 -8.41
C SER A 30 -12.45 6.25 -8.25
N GLN A 31 -12.15 7.53 -8.00
CA GLN A 31 -10.78 8.01 -7.73
C GLN A 31 -10.19 7.41 -6.46
N ALA A 32 -10.98 7.37 -5.38
CA ALA A 32 -10.53 6.82 -4.11
C ALA A 32 -10.17 5.33 -4.20
N LEU A 33 -10.88 4.57 -5.03
CA LEU A 33 -10.66 3.14 -5.25
C LEU A 33 -9.67 2.85 -6.41
N GLY A 34 -9.33 3.84 -7.23
CA GLY A 34 -8.48 3.65 -8.41
C GLY A 34 -9.11 2.74 -9.48
N VAL A 35 -10.45 2.78 -9.63
CA VAL A 35 -11.21 1.92 -10.54
C VAL A 35 -12.08 2.75 -11.48
N SER A 36 -12.50 2.16 -12.62
CA SER A 36 -13.48 2.76 -13.51
C SER A 36 -14.92 2.56 -13.01
N CYS A 37 -15.87 3.26 -13.64
CA CYS A 37 -17.29 3.15 -13.29
C CYS A 37 -17.83 1.72 -13.49
N GLU A 38 -17.34 1.02 -14.50
CA GLU A 38 -17.75 -0.35 -14.85
C GLU A 38 -17.35 -1.37 -13.78
N TYR A 39 -16.39 -1.05 -12.91
CA TYR A 39 -16.01 -1.92 -11.80
C TYR A 39 -17.21 -2.24 -10.89
N CYS A 40 -18.08 -1.25 -10.64
CA CYS A 40 -19.30 -1.41 -9.84
C CYS A 40 -20.55 -1.51 -10.71
N HIS A 41 -20.57 -0.85 -11.89
CA HIS A 41 -21.70 -0.77 -12.82
C HIS A 41 -21.48 -1.70 -14.02
N ALA A 42 -21.22 -2.98 -13.74
CA ALA A 42 -20.94 -3.98 -14.77
C ALA A 42 -22.18 -4.44 -15.55
N ALA A 43 -23.35 -4.39 -14.92
CA ALA A 43 -24.61 -4.80 -15.56
C ALA A 43 -25.27 -3.64 -16.33
N PRO A 44 -25.94 -3.91 -17.47
CA PRO A 44 -26.71 -2.90 -18.18
C PRO A 44 -27.80 -2.29 -17.28
N ARG A 45 -28.05 -0.99 -17.45
CA ARG A 45 -29.10 -0.30 -16.66
C ARG A 45 -30.45 -1.00 -16.88
N GLY A 46 -31.15 -1.25 -15.78
CA GLY A 46 -32.48 -1.89 -15.82
C GLY A 46 -32.49 -3.37 -16.09
N SER A 47 -31.33 -4.03 -16.17
CA SER A 47 -31.24 -5.47 -16.40
C SER A 47 -31.71 -6.34 -15.24
N GLY A 48 -31.80 -5.78 -14.02
CA GLY A 48 -32.10 -6.55 -12.81
C GLY A 48 -31.00 -7.53 -12.38
N LEU A 49 -29.86 -7.55 -13.06
CA LEU A 49 -28.74 -8.42 -12.74
C LEU A 49 -28.08 -8.02 -11.41
N PRO A 50 -27.58 -8.98 -10.61
CA PRO A 50 -26.88 -8.68 -9.37
C PRO A 50 -25.62 -7.86 -9.59
N GLU A 51 -25.42 -6.84 -8.78
CA GLU A 51 -24.22 -5.99 -8.77
C GLU A 51 -23.60 -5.98 -7.35
N PRO A 52 -22.96 -7.06 -6.93
CA PRO A 52 -22.50 -7.23 -5.55
C PRO A 52 -21.51 -6.14 -5.11
N LYS A 53 -20.73 -5.56 -6.04
CA LYS A 53 -19.80 -4.46 -5.72
C LYS A 53 -20.55 -3.16 -5.38
N LYS A 54 -21.73 -2.92 -5.93
CA LYS A 54 -22.57 -1.79 -5.51
C LYS A 54 -23.08 -1.95 -4.09
N GLU A 55 -23.46 -3.17 -3.69
CA GLU A 55 -23.92 -3.44 -2.32
C GLU A 55 -22.77 -3.23 -1.33
N ILE A 56 -21.57 -3.72 -1.65
CA ILE A 56 -20.36 -3.47 -0.85
C ILE A 56 -20.10 -1.97 -0.74
N ALA A 57 -20.17 -1.23 -1.85
CA ALA A 57 -19.97 0.22 -1.84
C ALA A 57 -20.99 0.96 -0.95
N ARG A 58 -22.27 0.55 -0.98
CA ARG A 58 -23.31 1.10 -0.10
C ARG A 58 -23.02 0.83 1.37
N ALA A 59 -22.59 -0.39 1.71
CA ALA A 59 -22.20 -0.76 3.06
C ALA A 59 -20.98 0.06 3.54
N MET A 60 -19.97 0.25 2.69
CA MET A 60 -18.80 1.08 2.99
C MET A 60 -19.17 2.56 3.20
N MET A 61 -20.08 3.11 2.39
CA MET A 61 -20.59 4.47 2.61
C MET A 61 -21.35 4.60 3.93
N ALA A 62 -22.12 3.59 4.33
CA ALA A 62 -22.80 3.58 5.62
C ALA A 62 -21.80 3.52 6.78
N MET A 63 -20.80 2.67 6.69
CA MET A 63 -19.70 2.56 7.66
C MET A 63 -18.96 3.89 7.80
N THR A 64 -18.60 4.55 6.70
CA THR A 64 -17.92 5.86 6.73
C THR A 64 -18.73 6.92 7.46
N ARG A 65 -20.06 6.98 7.22
CA ARG A 65 -20.96 7.89 7.99
C ARG A 65 -20.96 7.58 9.47
N GLN A 66 -21.01 6.29 9.84
CA GLN A 66 -21.00 5.87 11.25
C GLN A 66 -19.69 6.23 11.94
N ILE A 67 -18.54 6.02 11.28
CA ILE A 67 -17.23 6.43 11.80
C ILE A 67 -17.21 7.94 12.07
N ASN A 68 -17.65 8.75 11.11
CA ASN A 68 -17.66 10.20 11.26
C ASN A 68 -18.58 10.66 12.40
N ALA A 69 -19.76 10.05 12.56
CA ALA A 69 -20.63 10.31 13.69
C ALA A 69 -19.98 9.95 15.03
N SER A 70 -19.26 8.82 15.08
CA SER A 70 -18.54 8.41 16.29
C SER A 70 -17.38 9.36 16.62
N ILE A 71 -16.65 9.85 15.63
CA ILE A 71 -15.58 10.85 15.82
C ILE A 71 -16.17 12.15 16.40
N GLN A 72 -17.26 12.64 15.82
CA GLN A 72 -17.95 13.87 16.30
C GLN A 72 -18.44 13.69 17.74
N ALA A 73 -19.04 12.56 18.06
CA ALA A 73 -19.49 12.25 19.42
C ALA A 73 -18.34 12.19 20.43
N ALA A 74 -17.22 11.52 20.05
CA ALA A 74 -16.06 11.36 20.92
C ALA A 74 -15.30 12.68 21.16
N THR A 75 -15.23 13.54 20.15
CA THR A 75 -14.49 14.82 20.23
C THR A 75 -15.37 16.00 20.66
N SER A 76 -16.70 15.84 20.67
CA SER A 76 -17.68 16.92 20.84
C SER A 76 -17.49 18.06 19.82
N LYS A 77 -16.91 17.77 18.66
CA LYS A 77 -16.60 18.71 17.58
C LYS A 77 -17.21 18.25 16.27
N ALA A 78 -17.63 19.22 15.45
CA ALA A 78 -18.13 18.97 14.11
C ALA A 78 -17.11 19.42 13.04
N SER A 79 -17.33 19.03 11.78
CA SER A 79 -16.60 19.60 10.65
C SER A 79 -16.83 21.14 10.60
N PRO A 80 -15.78 21.97 10.32
CA PRO A 80 -14.43 21.59 9.88
C PRO A 80 -13.40 21.38 11.01
N GLU A 81 -13.75 21.44 12.27
CA GLU A 81 -12.80 21.30 13.38
C GLU A 81 -12.19 19.90 13.50
N VAL A 82 -12.89 18.88 12.99
CA VAL A 82 -12.38 17.51 12.84
C VAL A 82 -12.44 17.09 11.38
N THR A 83 -11.37 16.42 10.94
CA THR A 83 -11.32 15.86 9.59
C THR A 83 -12.24 14.65 9.49
N ASN A 84 -13.16 14.69 8.52
CA ASN A 84 -14.01 13.55 8.23
C ASN A 84 -13.25 12.47 7.48
N VAL A 85 -13.49 11.21 7.85
CA VAL A 85 -13.06 10.05 7.10
C VAL A 85 -13.82 9.99 5.78
N GLN A 86 -13.09 9.77 4.70
CA GLN A 86 -13.60 9.63 3.34
C GLN A 86 -13.13 8.29 2.74
N CYS A 87 -13.68 7.90 1.61
CA CYS A 87 -13.24 6.69 0.90
C CYS A 87 -11.72 6.69 0.66
N ILE A 88 -11.16 7.83 0.24
CA ILE A 88 -9.72 7.99 -0.01
C ILE A 88 -8.85 7.79 1.23
N THR A 89 -9.38 8.05 2.43
CA THR A 89 -8.64 7.90 3.70
C THR A 89 -8.10 6.47 3.87
N CYS A 90 -8.89 5.46 3.47
CA CYS A 90 -8.53 4.06 3.56
C CYS A 90 -8.03 3.49 2.23
N HIS A 91 -8.72 3.80 1.11
CA HIS A 91 -8.47 3.15 -0.18
C HIS A 91 -7.24 3.69 -0.92
N ARG A 92 -6.97 4.99 -0.89
CA ARG A 92 -5.76 5.61 -1.46
C ARG A 92 -5.42 5.18 -2.89
N GLY A 93 -6.45 4.98 -3.72
CA GLY A 93 -6.28 4.57 -5.12
C GLY A 93 -6.24 3.05 -5.33
N THR A 94 -6.71 2.23 -4.38
CA THR A 94 -6.85 0.78 -4.53
C THR A 94 -8.24 0.31 -4.09
N ALA A 95 -8.83 -0.61 -4.86
CA ALA A 95 -10.16 -1.15 -4.56
C ALA A 95 -10.20 -1.93 -3.24
N ILE A 96 -9.10 -2.59 -2.89
CA ILE A 96 -8.91 -3.31 -1.63
C ILE A 96 -7.66 -2.74 -0.96
N PRO A 97 -7.81 -2.02 0.17
CA PRO A 97 -6.68 -1.42 0.85
C PRO A 97 -5.88 -2.50 1.61
N HIS A 98 -4.70 -2.81 1.11
CA HIS A 98 -3.69 -3.61 1.79
C HIS A 98 -2.44 -2.77 2.02
N GLN A 99 -1.75 -3.04 3.11
CA GLN A 99 -0.44 -2.42 3.34
C GLN A 99 0.64 -3.16 2.55
N LEU A 100 1.65 -2.42 2.08
CA LEU A 100 2.75 -3.01 1.31
C LEU A 100 3.47 -4.17 2.04
N PRO A 101 3.76 -4.09 3.37
CA PRO A 101 4.32 -5.21 4.11
C PRO A 101 3.46 -6.48 4.08
N GLU A 102 2.13 -6.35 4.15
CA GLU A 102 1.20 -7.49 4.10
C GLU A 102 1.25 -8.19 2.74
N ILE A 103 1.22 -7.39 1.66
CA ILE A 103 1.30 -7.89 0.28
C ILE A 103 2.60 -8.66 0.07
N LEU A 104 3.73 -8.08 0.47
CA LEU A 104 5.04 -8.70 0.29
C LEU A 104 5.21 -9.95 1.16
N THR A 105 4.73 -9.92 2.41
CA THR A 105 4.76 -11.08 3.31
C THR A 105 3.97 -12.25 2.74
N ALA A 106 2.77 -12.01 2.20
CA ALA A 106 1.98 -13.03 1.54
C ALA A 106 2.72 -13.62 0.33
N THR A 107 3.32 -12.76 -0.50
CA THR A 107 4.07 -13.20 -1.69
C THR A 107 5.32 -13.98 -1.32
N ILE A 108 6.06 -13.56 -0.29
CA ILE A 108 7.24 -14.31 0.20
C ILE A 108 6.83 -15.71 0.64
N ARG A 109 5.73 -15.81 1.38
CA ARG A 109 5.22 -17.10 1.86
C ARG A 109 4.78 -18.03 0.72
N GLU A 110 4.12 -17.49 -0.31
CA GLU A 110 3.50 -18.28 -1.37
C GLU A 110 4.44 -18.56 -2.55
N LYS A 111 5.31 -17.60 -2.89
CA LYS A 111 6.11 -17.61 -4.14
C LYS A 111 7.59 -17.33 -3.91
N GLY A 112 8.00 -17.09 -2.66
CA GLY A 112 9.39 -16.80 -2.31
C GLY A 112 9.80 -15.33 -2.48
N VAL A 113 10.99 -15.00 -1.95
CA VAL A 113 11.51 -13.63 -1.88
C VAL A 113 11.74 -13.00 -3.27
N ALA A 114 12.19 -13.77 -4.25
CA ALA A 114 12.43 -13.23 -5.60
C ALA A 114 11.15 -12.69 -6.23
N ALA A 115 10.02 -13.37 -6.03
CA ALA A 115 8.72 -12.89 -6.49
C ALA A 115 8.29 -11.59 -5.77
N ALA A 116 8.55 -11.48 -4.46
CA ALA A 116 8.26 -10.28 -3.69
C ALA A 116 9.13 -9.08 -4.12
N VAL A 117 10.40 -9.32 -4.44
CA VAL A 117 11.31 -8.30 -4.98
C VAL A 117 10.79 -7.77 -6.32
N SER A 118 10.37 -8.65 -7.23
CA SER A 118 9.76 -8.25 -8.51
C SER A 118 8.48 -7.45 -8.27
N GLN A 119 7.59 -7.96 -7.43
CA GLN A 119 6.32 -7.31 -7.10
C GLN A 119 6.53 -5.93 -6.47
N TYR A 120 7.52 -5.76 -5.58
CA TYR A 120 7.84 -4.46 -5.01
C TYR A 120 8.23 -3.45 -6.10
N ARG A 121 9.09 -3.85 -7.06
CA ARG A 121 9.48 -2.98 -8.18
C ARG A 121 8.28 -2.57 -9.03
N ASP A 122 7.39 -3.52 -9.33
CA ASP A 122 6.18 -3.25 -10.12
C ASP A 122 5.22 -2.31 -9.39
N LEU A 123 4.96 -2.56 -8.10
CA LEU A 123 4.16 -1.69 -7.27
C LEU A 123 4.77 -0.28 -7.13
N ARG A 124 6.09 -0.22 -6.95
CA ARG A 124 6.80 1.06 -6.89
C ARG A 124 6.70 1.83 -8.20
N LYS A 125 6.88 1.17 -9.35
CA LYS A 125 6.72 1.79 -10.67
C LYS A 125 5.32 2.39 -10.86
N GLN A 126 4.30 1.71 -10.37
CA GLN A 126 2.91 2.12 -10.53
C GLN A 126 2.45 3.17 -9.51
N TYR A 127 2.92 3.10 -8.27
CA TYR A 127 2.35 3.84 -7.15
C TYR A 127 3.33 4.80 -6.45
N TYR A 128 4.62 4.84 -6.82
CA TYR A 128 5.57 5.76 -6.21
C TYR A 128 5.14 7.22 -6.40
N GLY A 129 5.24 8.00 -5.32
CA GLY A 129 4.74 9.38 -5.30
C GLY A 129 3.22 9.52 -5.08
N ARG A 130 2.49 8.41 -5.03
CA ARG A 130 1.08 8.36 -4.59
C ARG A 130 1.05 7.93 -3.12
N GLN A 131 0.02 8.29 -2.41
CA GLN A 131 -0.12 7.90 -0.98
C GLN A 131 -0.67 6.47 -0.78
N THR A 132 -0.64 5.65 -1.83
CA THR A 132 -1.19 4.28 -1.81
C THR A 132 -0.39 3.36 -0.89
N TYR A 133 0.93 3.34 -1.08
CA TYR A 133 1.86 2.51 -0.33
C TYR A 133 3.02 3.32 0.22
N ASP A 134 3.54 2.89 1.38
CA ASP A 134 4.80 3.41 1.91
C ASP A 134 5.99 2.67 1.29
N PHE A 135 6.71 3.37 0.41
CA PHE A 135 7.96 2.91 -0.21
C PHE A 135 9.20 3.46 0.49
N GLY A 136 9.06 3.97 1.70
CA GLY A 136 10.19 4.37 2.54
C GLY A 136 11.04 3.18 2.98
N GLU A 137 12.25 3.46 3.45
CA GLU A 137 13.21 2.41 3.87
C GLU A 137 12.65 1.46 4.94
N GLY A 138 11.74 1.94 5.78
CA GLY A 138 11.19 1.20 6.90
C GLY A 138 10.44 -0.07 6.51
N THR A 139 9.76 -0.07 5.37
CA THR A 139 8.96 -1.22 4.90
C THR A 139 9.82 -2.46 4.65
N LEU A 140 10.83 -2.35 3.79
CA LEU A 140 11.72 -3.48 3.47
C LEU A 140 12.65 -3.85 4.62
N LEU A 141 13.11 -2.84 5.37
CA LEU A 141 13.95 -3.06 6.56
C LEU A 141 13.24 -3.91 7.61
N SER A 142 11.99 -3.58 7.94
CA SER A 142 11.21 -4.33 8.93
C SER A 142 10.94 -5.78 8.49
N LEU A 143 10.61 -6.00 7.21
CA LEU A 143 10.44 -7.36 6.68
C LEU A 143 11.73 -8.17 6.75
N ALA A 144 12.85 -7.57 6.36
CA ALA A 144 14.16 -8.22 6.41
C ALA A 144 14.55 -8.58 7.84
N GLN A 145 14.32 -7.71 8.81
CA GLN A 145 14.62 -7.98 10.23
C GLN A 145 13.90 -9.23 10.75
N VAL A 146 12.63 -9.42 10.38
CA VAL A 146 11.87 -10.62 10.76
C VAL A 146 12.48 -11.89 10.15
N LEU A 147 13.01 -11.81 8.94
CA LEU A 147 13.55 -12.96 8.21
C LEU A 147 15.01 -13.29 8.57
N THR A 148 15.80 -12.33 9.05
CA THR A 148 17.25 -12.46 9.22
C THR A 148 17.67 -13.66 10.07
N ALA A 149 16.89 -14.00 11.11
CA ALA A 149 17.24 -15.11 11.98
C ALA A 149 17.05 -16.50 11.35
N SER A 150 16.00 -16.66 10.52
CA SER A 150 15.60 -17.96 9.95
C SER A 150 15.93 -18.12 8.47
N LYS A 151 15.96 -17.02 7.72
CA LYS A 151 16.16 -16.97 6.27
C LYS A 151 17.06 -15.78 5.90
N PRO A 152 18.35 -15.81 6.27
CA PRO A 152 19.23 -14.67 6.04
C PRO A 152 19.39 -14.29 4.56
N ASP A 153 19.31 -15.26 3.64
CA ASP A 153 19.36 -14.99 2.19
C ASP A 153 18.14 -14.18 1.72
N ASP A 154 16.94 -14.51 2.22
CA ASP A 154 15.74 -13.76 1.91
C ASP A 154 15.81 -12.33 2.47
N ALA A 155 16.36 -12.19 3.69
CA ALA A 155 16.57 -10.89 4.31
C ALA A 155 17.56 -10.04 3.51
N ILE A 156 18.68 -10.63 3.06
CA ILE A 156 19.67 -9.95 2.23
C ILE A 156 19.04 -9.45 0.94
N ALA A 157 18.26 -10.27 0.24
CA ALA A 157 17.59 -9.85 -1.00
C ALA A 157 16.67 -8.64 -0.80
N LEU A 158 15.95 -8.57 0.32
CA LEU A 158 15.11 -7.40 0.65
C LEU A 158 15.95 -6.17 1.03
N LEU A 159 17.05 -6.36 1.73
CA LEU A 159 17.94 -5.26 2.14
C LEU A 159 18.72 -4.69 0.94
N GLU A 160 19.17 -5.55 0.01
CA GLU A 160 19.79 -5.12 -1.24
C GLU A 160 18.80 -4.29 -2.08
N LEU A 161 17.54 -4.74 -2.17
CA LEU A 161 16.49 -3.95 -2.79
C LEU A 161 16.28 -2.62 -2.06
N ASN A 162 16.37 -2.61 -0.72
CA ASN A 162 16.20 -1.40 0.06
C ASN A 162 17.32 -0.38 -0.21
N VAL A 163 18.57 -0.80 -0.24
CA VAL A 163 19.70 0.12 -0.51
C VAL A 163 19.74 0.56 -1.98
N GLU A 164 19.18 -0.21 -2.92
CA GLU A 164 19.00 0.21 -4.32
C GLU A 164 18.17 1.51 -4.39
N PHE A 165 17.10 1.61 -3.59
CA PHE A 165 16.21 2.77 -3.58
C PHE A 165 16.54 3.80 -2.50
N ASN A 166 17.27 3.40 -1.47
CA ASN A 166 17.67 4.24 -0.33
C ASN A 166 19.19 4.11 -0.08
N PRO A 167 20.04 4.58 -1.02
CA PRO A 167 21.49 4.36 -0.96
C PRO A 167 22.20 5.10 0.20
N GLN A 168 21.50 5.97 0.91
CA GLN A 168 22.00 6.67 2.08
C GLN A 168 21.42 6.11 3.41
N SER A 169 20.86 4.91 3.39
CA SER A 169 20.33 4.26 4.60
C SER A 169 21.43 3.52 5.36
N ALA A 170 22.05 4.15 6.34
CA ALA A 170 22.99 3.50 7.24
C ALA A 170 22.36 2.30 7.96
N ARG A 171 21.07 2.39 8.28
CA ARG A 171 20.30 1.31 8.92
C ARG A 171 20.21 0.07 8.05
N SER A 172 19.98 0.23 6.74
CA SER A 172 19.92 -0.89 5.80
C SER A 172 21.27 -1.53 5.57
N TYR A 173 22.35 -0.74 5.49
CA TYR A 173 23.69 -1.28 5.41
C TYR A 173 24.10 -1.98 6.71
N GLY A 174 23.76 -1.45 7.88
CA GLY A 174 23.97 -2.13 9.17
C GLY A 174 23.21 -3.46 9.26
N ALA A 175 21.96 -3.49 8.78
CA ALA A 175 21.17 -4.72 8.71
C ALA A 175 21.75 -5.75 7.73
N LEU A 176 22.30 -5.33 6.58
CA LEU A 176 23.07 -6.21 5.67
C LEU A 176 24.29 -6.81 6.36
N GLY A 177 25.06 -5.98 7.06
CA GLY A 177 26.19 -6.47 7.84
C GLY A 177 25.77 -7.53 8.86
N TYR A 178 24.69 -7.30 9.59
CA TYR A 178 24.14 -8.29 10.52
C TYR A 178 23.66 -9.57 9.79
N ALA A 179 22.97 -9.46 8.67
CA ALA A 179 22.49 -10.61 7.90
C ALA A 179 23.65 -11.48 7.38
N TYR A 180 24.74 -10.86 6.89
CA TYR A 180 25.93 -11.58 6.45
C TYR A 180 26.69 -12.23 7.63
N THR A 181 26.69 -11.61 8.82
CA THR A 181 27.20 -12.27 10.04
C THR A 181 26.40 -13.54 10.35
N ARG A 182 25.09 -13.55 10.16
CA ARG A 182 24.24 -14.74 10.31
C ARG A 182 24.57 -15.85 9.32
N LYS A 183 25.17 -15.52 8.17
CA LYS A 183 25.67 -16.47 7.18
C LYS A 183 27.12 -16.89 7.42
N TYR A 184 27.77 -16.39 8.47
CA TYR A 184 29.19 -16.60 8.73
C TYR A 184 30.11 -16.01 7.65
N ASP A 185 29.63 -15.05 6.88
CA ASP A 185 30.42 -14.27 5.93
C ASP A 185 30.88 -12.96 6.58
N ASP A 186 31.83 -13.09 7.49
CA ASP A 186 32.35 -11.97 8.27
C ASP A 186 33.02 -10.91 7.38
N ALA A 187 33.63 -11.34 6.26
CA ALA A 187 34.31 -10.41 5.34
C ALA A 187 33.30 -9.45 4.65
N THR A 188 32.18 -9.99 4.14
CA THR A 188 31.13 -9.19 3.55
C THR A 188 30.38 -8.37 4.59
N ALA A 189 30.15 -8.96 5.78
CA ALA A 189 29.53 -8.26 6.90
C ALA A 189 30.30 -6.99 7.27
N MET A 190 31.63 -7.06 7.42
CA MET A 190 32.45 -5.90 7.75
C MET A 190 32.38 -4.81 6.69
N LYS A 191 32.39 -5.15 5.39
CA LYS A 191 32.23 -4.17 4.29
C LYS A 191 30.93 -3.37 4.41
N TYR A 192 29.82 -4.05 4.72
CA TYR A 192 28.54 -3.38 4.87
C TYR A 192 28.46 -2.54 6.15
N LEU A 193 29.07 -2.99 7.26
CA LEU A 193 29.15 -2.19 8.48
C LEU A 193 30.04 -0.95 8.30
N GLU A 194 31.16 -1.08 7.57
CA GLU A 194 32.01 0.05 7.22
C GLU A 194 31.23 1.05 6.34
N LYS A 195 30.48 0.56 5.36
CA LYS A 195 29.61 1.40 4.52
C LYS A 195 28.55 2.13 5.34
N ALA A 196 27.97 1.48 6.34
CA ALA A 196 27.01 2.12 7.24
C ALA A 196 27.67 3.24 8.08
N LEU A 197 28.92 3.04 8.53
CA LEU A 197 29.68 4.06 9.28
C LEU A 197 30.22 5.19 8.41
N GLU A 198 30.39 4.99 7.09
CA GLU A 198 30.65 6.10 6.16
C GLU A 198 29.48 7.08 6.12
N ILE A 199 28.25 6.58 6.28
CA ILE A 199 27.02 7.37 6.26
C ILE A 199 26.72 7.97 7.63
N GLU A 200 26.84 7.16 8.70
CA GLU A 200 26.61 7.56 10.07
C GLU A 200 27.83 7.24 10.96
N PRO A 201 28.89 8.07 10.94
CA PRO A 201 30.15 7.82 11.65
C PRO A 201 29.97 7.65 13.19
N GLU A 202 28.97 8.31 13.76
CA GLU A 202 28.72 8.30 15.21
C GLU A 202 27.81 7.15 15.67
N ASN A 203 27.43 6.22 14.78
CA ASN A 203 26.57 5.10 15.14
C ASN A 203 27.33 4.06 15.98
N GLY A 204 27.23 4.18 17.30
CA GLY A 204 27.93 3.32 18.26
C GLY A 204 27.55 1.85 18.20
N ILE A 205 26.31 1.52 17.78
CA ILE A 205 25.83 0.13 17.63
C ILE A 205 26.57 -0.53 16.48
N ILE A 206 26.60 0.11 15.31
CA ILE A 206 27.28 -0.43 14.12
C ILE A 206 28.79 -0.53 14.35
N ARG A 207 29.38 0.48 14.99
CA ARG A 207 30.81 0.45 15.37
C ARG A 207 31.13 -0.72 16.29
N GLY A 208 30.32 -0.96 17.31
CA GLY A 208 30.50 -2.11 18.21
C GLY A 208 30.44 -3.46 17.49
N GLN A 209 29.49 -3.61 16.54
CA GLN A 209 29.38 -4.83 15.72
C GLN A 209 30.64 -5.04 14.87
N LEU A 210 31.15 -3.99 14.22
CA LEU A 210 32.34 -4.07 13.39
C LEU A 210 33.58 -4.43 14.22
N GLU A 211 33.77 -3.81 15.38
CA GLU A 211 34.88 -4.12 16.27
C GLU A 211 34.84 -5.55 16.82
N GLN A 212 33.64 -6.04 17.10
CA GLN A 212 33.45 -7.43 17.51
C GLN A 212 33.90 -8.40 16.42
N LEU A 213 33.48 -8.20 15.18
CA LEU A 213 33.91 -9.04 14.03
C LEU A 213 35.43 -8.97 13.83
N LYS A 214 36.02 -7.78 13.85
CA LYS A 214 37.47 -7.59 13.76
C LYS A 214 38.23 -8.30 14.89
N SER A 215 37.67 -8.35 16.09
CA SER A 215 38.27 -9.05 17.23
C SER A 215 38.26 -10.58 17.04
N PHE A 216 37.20 -11.14 16.50
CA PHE A 216 37.12 -12.59 16.19
C PHE A 216 38.12 -13.02 15.10
N GLN A 217 38.30 -12.21 14.07
CA GLN A 217 39.29 -12.52 13.02
C GLN A 217 40.71 -12.49 13.50
N ARG A 218 41.06 -11.62 14.47
CA ARG A 218 42.43 -11.55 15.05
C ARG A 218 42.77 -12.76 15.92
N LYS A 219 41.77 -13.55 16.33
CA LYS A 219 41.94 -14.72 17.20
C LYS A 219 42.00 -16.05 16.44
N LYS A 220 41.70 -16.02 15.11
CA LYS A 220 41.87 -17.16 14.22
C LYS A 220 43.24 -17.15 13.57
#